data_d8f4346679861329bf9ae6f3b9e1dbb9
#
_entry.id   d8f4346679861329bf9ae6f3b9e1dbb9
#
_cell.length_a   1.000
_cell.length_b   1.000
_cell.length_c   1.000
_cell.angle_alpha   90.00
_cell.angle_beta   90.00
_cell.angle_gamma   90.00
#
_symmetry.space_group_name_H-M   'P 1'
#
loop_
_entity.id
_entity.type
_entity.pdbx_description
1 polymer ?
#
loop_
_entity_poly.entity_id
_entity_poly.type
_entity_poly.pdbx_seq_one_letter_code
_entity_poly.pdbx_strand_id
1 'polypeptide(L)'
;MWYCPEKYKKSIPNLNEEFLDLKGELSDRQAKISLAKFMRSNLGFTTELLSGIKLALYQEITLKAFFNRNFSMCVWGRGCGKSFIAAVYCFLQCIFEPRTKILIAGPTFRTARFIFNNLEKIVESKEAQMLAHAFGAKSKRNAQFEWKINEGTITAIPLSGEKIRGFRANILVLDEFLLLPEDTIKTVLMPFLVAPQDMAERIKIREMEDDLIKKGQMQEKDRIKFENNSKMIALSSASFSFENLYKTYKEWMNNIYSDEIQQSNYFISQMAFDSIPADMIDSTVIEEAKSGGSSNSSFQREYCAQFTDGSDSYFSAKKMYDCTIPDGEKQHTLIKGESDKEYILAIDPSFSNSPSSDYFAMSVLELDPEKENHSTLVHAYAVAGGDLKDHIKYLYYLVTNFNFSLIIIDNAGYQFIDSANESELFQSNRVNIKFFDFNSDKNGIEYQKMLLACKSQYNKKENVICFKQLFSTTFLREANEHLQASIDHKRIWFASRSAACGSYFDKVSAQAVPMKLMPYENKGDLIEFQDDIIYQTKKQCALVEVKTTAKGTQTFDLPQHLKRSNSVNRARKDNYTTLMLGVWAVKCYNDLKNTKLEQINHTFTPRMLA
;
A
#
# COMPACT_ATOMS: atom_id res chain seq x y z
N MET A 1 45.39 23.04 10.49
CA MET A 1 46.00 22.46 9.27
C MET A 1 44.93 21.54 8.64
N TRP A 2 44.45 21.86 7.48
CA TRP A 2 43.40 21.05 6.81
C TRP A 2 44.02 19.75 6.29
N TYR A 3 43.52 18.61 6.75
CA TYR A 3 43.94 17.30 6.30
C TYR A 3 42.94 16.79 5.25
N CYS A 4 43.41 16.66 4.01
CA CYS A 4 42.63 16.00 2.98
C CYS A 4 42.99 14.51 2.95
N PRO A 5 42.05 13.60 3.20
CA PRO A 5 42.33 12.15 3.11
C PRO A 5 42.91 11.77 1.75
N GLU A 6 43.89 10.86 1.75
CA GLU A 6 44.62 10.46 0.53
C GLU A 6 43.75 10.02 -0.66
N LYS A 7 42.60 9.40 -0.36
CA LYS A 7 41.64 9.00 -1.39
C LYS A 7 41.11 10.16 -2.23
N TYR A 8 41.05 11.37 -1.67
CA TYR A 8 40.58 12.57 -2.36
C TYR A 8 41.69 13.38 -3.03
N LYS A 9 42.94 13.18 -2.62
CA LYS A 9 44.10 13.84 -3.24
C LYS A 9 44.28 13.46 -4.72
N LYS A 10 43.88 12.23 -5.09
CA LYS A 10 43.94 11.72 -6.48
C LYS A 10 42.81 12.25 -7.37
N SER A 11 41.67 12.61 -6.79
CA SER A 11 40.50 13.13 -7.53
C SER A 11 40.53 14.65 -7.70
N ILE A 12 41.43 15.35 -7.02
CA ILE A 12 41.58 16.81 -7.09
C ILE A 12 43.08 17.11 -7.24
N PRO A 13 43.62 17.06 -8.48
CA PRO A 13 45.05 17.11 -8.72
C PRO A 13 45.76 18.33 -8.17
N ASN A 14 45.11 19.48 -8.02
CA ASN A 14 45.72 20.76 -7.63
C ASN A 14 45.09 21.37 -6.36
N LEU A 15 44.49 20.56 -5.49
CA LEU A 15 43.80 21.10 -4.31
C LEU A 15 44.68 22.02 -3.44
N ASN A 16 45.99 21.70 -3.31
CA ASN A 16 46.91 22.49 -2.55
C ASN A 16 47.35 23.78 -3.30
N GLU A 17 47.45 23.72 -4.64
CA GLU A 17 47.83 24.89 -5.43
C GLU A 17 46.66 25.85 -5.56
N GLU A 18 45.46 25.38 -5.91
CA GLU A 18 44.26 26.23 -5.94
C GLU A 18 43.93 26.84 -4.55
N PHE A 19 44.15 26.12 -3.47
CA PHE A 19 43.92 26.65 -2.10
C PHE A 19 45.02 27.62 -1.64
N LEU A 20 46.23 27.48 -2.12
CA LEU A 20 47.36 28.39 -1.83
C LEU A 20 47.27 29.68 -2.68
N ASP A 21 46.85 29.58 -3.94
CA ASP A 21 46.56 30.73 -4.80
C ASP A 21 45.37 31.55 -4.31
N LEU A 22 44.36 30.90 -3.70
CA LEU A 22 43.22 31.57 -3.07
C LEU A 22 43.59 32.44 -1.85
N LYS A 23 44.76 32.25 -1.25
CA LYS A 23 45.22 33.02 -0.06
C LYS A 23 45.74 34.40 -0.41
N GLY A 24 46.10 34.66 -1.66
CA GLY A 24 46.77 35.88 -2.07
C GLY A 24 45.91 37.07 -2.48
N GLU A 25 44.75 36.85 -3.13
CA GLU A 25 44.04 37.93 -3.83
C GLU A 25 42.50 37.94 -3.71
N LEU A 26 41.87 36.91 -3.13
CA LEU A 26 40.41 36.83 -3.04
C LEU A 26 39.87 37.56 -1.79
N SER A 27 38.81 38.34 -1.97
CA SER A 27 38.04 38.87 -0.85
C SER A 27 37.52 37.69 0.01
N ASP A 28 37.40 37.89 1.33
CA ASP A 28 36.90 36.90 2.30
C ASP A 28 35.56 36.25 1.81
N ARG A 29 34.73 37.01 1.09
CA ARG A 29 33.49 36.54 0.47
C ARG A 29 33.75 35.53 -0.63
N GLN A 30 34.72 35.79 -1.50
CA GLN A 30 35.04 34.89 -2.62
C GLN A 30 35.66 33.58 -2.12
N ALA A 31 36.51 33.65 -1.13
CA ALA A 31 37.08 32.47 -0.45
C ALA A 31 35.97 31.58 0.17
N LYS A 32 35.01 32.18 0.85
CA LYS A 32 33.83 31.45 1.41
C LYS A 32 32.99 30.80 0.31
N ILE A 33 32.74 31.49 -0.81
CA ILE A 33 31.98 30.95 -1.95
C ILE A 33 32.74 29.76 -2.56
N SER A 34 34.06 29.88 -2.75
CA SER A 34 34.87 28.81 -3.33
C SER A 34 34.92 27.59 -2.42
N LEU A 35 35.04 27.78 -1.11
CA LEU A 35 34.98 26.72 -0.11
C LEU A 35 33.62 26.02 -0.14
N ALA A 36 32.52 26.76 -0.16
CA ALA A 36 31.17 26.19 -0.23
C ALA A 36 30.95 25.36 -1.51
N LYS A 37 31.41 25.85 -2.66
CA LYS A 37 31.39 25.12 -3.94
C LYS A 37 32.20 23.83 -3.87
N PHE A 38 33.41 23.90 -3.30
CA PHE A 38 34.26 22.74 -3.12
C PHE A 38 33.58 21.67 -2.24
N MET A 39 33.07 22.07 -1.07
CA MET A 39 32.39 21.16 -0.15
C MET A 39 31.16 20.53 -0.79
N ARG A 40 30.37 21.30 -1.54
CA ARG A 40 29.17 20.78 -2.24
C ARG A 40 29.52 19.82 -3.38
N SER A 41 30.68 19.99 -4.01
CA SER A 41 31.18 19.09 -5.07
C SER A 41 31.79 17.80 -4.51
N ASN A 42 32.30 17.84 -3.27
CA ASN A 42 33.02 16.75 -2.61
C ASN A 42 32.27 16.26 -1.37
N LEU A 43 31.06 15.74 -1.57
CA LEU A 43 30.13 15.39 -0.48
C LEU A 43 30.67 14.34 0.48
N GLY A 44 31.40 13.33 -0.02
CA GLY A 44 32.03 12.31 0.84
C GLY A 44 33.08 12.92 1.77
N PHE A 45 33.96 13.77 1.25
CA PHE A 45 34.92 14.52 2.06
C PHE A 45 34.21 15.43 3.07
N THR A 46 33.18 16.13 2.63
CA THR A 46 32.43 17.05 3.50
C THR A 46 31.72 16.31 4.63
N THR A 47 31.15 15.15 4.36
CA THR A 47 30.54 14.31 5.39
C THR A 47 31.57 13.87 6.42
N GLU A 48 32.74 13.38 5.97
CA GLU A 48 33.82 12.96 6.86
C GLU A 48 34.36 14.15 7.70
N LEU A 49 34.51 15.32 7.08
CA LEU A 49 34.95 16.52 7.76
C LEU A 49 34.00 17.02 8.85
N LEU A 50 32.69 17.02 8.54
CA LEU A 50 31.67 17.62 9.42
C LEU A 50 31.06 16.64 10.41
N SER A 51 31.24 15.34 10.23
CA SER A 51 30.62 14.32 11.09
C SER A 51 31.53 13.16 11.48
N GLY A 52 32.78 13.13 10.99
CA GLY A 52 33.69 11.99 11.20
C GLY A 52 33.28 10.71 10.45
N ILE A 53 32.19 10.75 9.71
CA ILE A 53 31.62 9.57 9.04
C ILE A 53 32.19 9.42 7.64
N LYS A 54 32.85 8.28 7.41
CA LYS A 54 33.36 7.90 6.10
C LYS A 54 32.31 7.10 5.34
N LEU A 55 31.84 7.65 4.21
CA LEU A 55 30.86 6.99 3.37
C LEU A 55 31.50 5.93 2.48
N ALA A 56 30.78 4.82 2.24
CA ALA A 56 31.13 3.90 1.18
C ALA A 56 30.83 4.52 -0.20
N LEU A 57 31.50 4.03 -1.25
CA LEU A 57 31.38 4.59 -2.61
C LEU A 57 29.91 4.67 -3.10
N TYR A 58 29.12 3.62 -2.87
CA TYR A 58 27.72 3.62 -3.27
C TYR A 58 26.89 4.68 -2.55
N GLN A 59 27.22 4.97 -1.28
CA GLN A 59 26.59 6.01 -0.48
C GLN A 59 26.98 7.41 -1.01
N GLU A 60 28.23 7.59 -1.38
CA GLU A 60 28.70 8.86 -1.98
C GLU A 60 27.99 9.14 -3.32
N ILE A 61 27.90 8.13 -4.19
CA ILE A 61 27.18 8.24 -5.47
C ILE A 61 25.70 8.59 -5.25
N THR A 62 25.05 7.90 -4.32
CA THR A 62 23.64 8.12 -4.02
C THR A 62 23.42 9.50 -3.39
N LEU A 63 24.28 9.92 -2.48
CA LEU A 63 24.22 11.25 -1.87
C LEU A 63 24.37 12.34 -2.94
N LYS A 64 25.30 12.18 -3.89
CA LYS A 64 25.47 13.10 -5.00
C LYS A 64 24.24 13.14 -5.91
N ALA A 65 23.57 12.00 -6.12
CA ALA A 65 22.33 11.96 -6.85
C ALA A 65 21.20 12.72 -6.14
N PHE A 66 21.05 12.58 -4.82
CA PHE A 66 20.07 13.34 -4.04
C PHE A 66 20.24 14.85 -4.17
N PHE A 67 21.48 15.33 -4.25
CA PHE A 67 21.75 16.76 -4.48
C PHE A 67 21.43 17.22 -5.90
N ASN A 68 21.63 16.37 -6.91
CA ASN A 68 21.59 16.75 -8.32
C ASN A 68 20.30 16.36 -9.06
N ARG A 69 19.44 15.52 -8.47
CA ARG A 69 18.21 15.02 -9.10
C ARG A 69 16.97 15.44 -8.32
N ASN A 70 15.88 15.64 -9.04
CA ASN A 70 14.60 16.02 -8.42
C ASN A 70 13.87 14.79 -7.84
N PHE A 71 13.98 13.64 -8.50
CA PHE A 71 13.32 12.40 -8.12
C PHE A 71 14.36 11.29 -7.96
N SER A 72 14.55 10.82 -6.74
CA SER A 72 15.53 9.78 -6.43
C SER A 72 14.86 8.61 -5.73
N MET A 73 15.12 7.39 -6.18
CA MET A 73 14.58 6.16 -5.59
C MET A 73 15.72 5.21 -5.22
N CYS A 74 15.70 4.73 -3.98
CA CYS A 74 16.60 3.71 -3.48
C CYS A 74 15.80 2.45 -3.16
N VAL A 75 15.96 1.41 -3.98
CA VAL A 75 15.44 0.07 -3.73
C VAL A 75 16.60 -0.78 -3.24
N TRP A 76 16.83 -0.75 -1.92
CA TRP A 76 18.00 -1.39 -1.32
C TRP A 76 17.57 -2.49 -0.35
N GLY A 77 18.36 -3.54 -0.27
CA GLY A 77 18.19 -4.59 0.71
C GLY A 77 18.24 -4.07 2.16
N ARG A 78 17.82 -4.89 3.10
CA ARG A 78 17.95 -4.60 4.53
C ARG A 78 19.42 -4.45 4.92
N GLY A 79 19.70 -3.52 5.83
CA GLY A 79 21.06 -3.26 6.28
C GLY A 79 21.91 -2.36 5.36
N CYS A 80 21.46 -2.05 4.14
CA CYS A 80 22.22 -1.22 3.20
C CYS A 80 22.31 0.28 3.55
N GLY A 81 21.71 0.73 4.66
CA GLY A 81 21.86 2.10 5.14
C GLY A 81 20.97 3.14 4.47
N LYS A 82 19.78 2.78 3.96
CA LYS A 82 18.81 3.71 3.34
C LYS A 82 18.51 4.93 4.22
N SER A 83 18.01 4.70 5.43
CA SER A 83 17.61 5.77 6.35
C SER A 83 18.83 6.56 6.87
N PHE A 84 20.01 5.93 6.92
CA PHE A 84 21.26 6.58 7.28
C PHE A 84 21.69 7.60 6.21
N ILE A 85 21.75 7.21 4.92
CA ILE A 85 22.17 8.15 3.86
C ILE A 85 21.15 9.28 3.67
N ALA A 86 19.86 9.03 3.93
CA ALA A 86 18.85 10.07 3.96
C ALA A 86 19.08 11.07 5.10
N ALA A 87 19.51 10.61 6.28
CA ALA A 87 19.87 11.49 7.40
C ALA A 87 21.09 12.35 7.07
N VAL A 88 22.14 11.77 6.47
CA VAL A 88 23.32 12.52 5.98
C VAL A 88 22.89 13.59 4.97
N TYR A 89 22.03 13.24 4.03
CA TYR A 89 21.48 14.18 3.06
C TYR A 89 20.73 15.33 3.75
N CYS A 90 19.81 15.03 4.67
CA CYS A 90 19.05 16.05 5.40
C CYS A 90 19.96 17.00 6.17
N PHE A 91 21.00 16.47 6.82
CA PHE A 91 21.99 17.25 7.53
C PHE A 91 22.75 18.22 6.60
N LEU A 92 23.39 17.69 5.55
CA LEU A 92 24.16 18.51 4.61
C LEU A 92 23.29 19.50 3.83
N GLN A 93 22.07 19.11 3.48
CA GLN A 93 21.15 19.99 2.77
C GLN A 93 20.79 21.23 3.60
N CYS A 94 20.53 21.07 4.89
CA CYS A 94 20.28 22.20 5.79
C CYS A 94 21.53 23.07 5.98
N ILE A 95 22.74 22.49 5.99
CA ILE A 95 23.99 23.25 6.10
C ILE A 95 24.24 24.07 4.83
N PHE A 96 24.01 23.49 3.65
CA PHE A 96 24.30 24.16 2.36
C PHE A 96 23.20 25.13 1.92
N GLU A 97 21.94 24.86 2.27
CA GLU A 97 20.79 25.68 1.87
C GLU A 97 19.97 26.07 3.11
N PRO A 98 20.25 27.24 3.71
CA PRO A 98 19.47 27.78 4.82
C PRO A 98 17.98 27.88 4.44
N ARG A 99 17.10 27.75 5.42
CA ARG A 99 15.63 27.81 5.26
C ARG A 99 15.00 26.67 4.47
N THR A 100 15.77 25.65 4.08
CA THR A 100 15.22 24.44 3.44
C THR A 100 14.18 23.78 4.37
N LYS A 101 13.05 23.36 3.81
CA LYS A 101 12.01 22.62 4.53
C LYS A 101 11.99 21.18 4.03
N ILE A 102 12.45 20.28 4.89
CA ILE A 102 12.48 18.84 4.61
C ILE A 102 11.36 18.18 5.39
N LEU A 103 10.50 17.45 4.67
CA LEU A 103 9.46 16.64 5.26
C LEU A 103 9.80 15.16 5.10
N ILE A 104 9.83 14.43 6.22
CA ILE A 104 10.04 13.00 6.25
C ILE A 104 8.70 12.34 6.55
N ALA A 105 8.23 11.50 5.64
CA ALA A 105 6.98 10.78 5.78
C ALA A 105 7.24 9.27 5.70
N GLY A 106 6.61 8.52 6.59
CA GLY A 106 6.64 7.07 6.63
C GLY A 106 5.27 6.51 7.01
N PRO A 107 5.04 5.21 6.82
CA PRO A 107 3.75 4.58 7.13
C PRO A 107 3.36 4.74 8.61
N THR A 108 4.34 4.90 9.48
CA THR A 108 4.15 5.22 10.90
C THR A 108 5.10 6.30 11.34
N PHE A 109 4.75 7.01 12.41
CA PHE A 109 5.67 7.98 13.02
C PHE A 109 6.98 7.35 13.50
N ARG A 110 6.94 6.09 13.90
CA ARG A 110 8.13 5.34 14.32
C ARG A 110 9.12 5.15 13.17
N THR A 111 8.65 4.82 11.97
CA THR A 111 9.53 4.66 10.79
C THR A 111 10.15 5.98 10.38
N ALA A 112 9.37 7.04 10.28
CA ALA A 112 9.89 8.38 10.01
C ALA A 112 10.94 8.82 11.05
N ARG A 113 10.81 8.39 12.31
CA ARG A 113 11.76 8.71 13.39
C ARG A 113 13.12 8.03 13.23
N PHE A 114 13.25 6.91 12.50
CA PHE A 114 14.56 6.27 12.32
C PHE A 114 15.58 7.18 11.61
N ILE A 115 15.13 7.99 10.68
CA ILE A 115 15.98 8.98 10.02
C ILE A 115 16.45 10.02 11.04
N PHE A 116 15.58 10.47 11.94
CA PHE A 116 15.93 11.39 13.01
C PHE A 116 16.96 10.81 13.99
N ASN A 117 16.82 9.54 14.36
CA ASN A 117 17.79 8.89 15.25
C ASN A 117 19.21 8.86 14.62
N ASN A 118 19.28 8.64 13.30
CA ASN A 118 20.56 8.73 12.58
C ASN A 118 21.08 10.17 12.50
N LEU A 119 20.20 11.13 12.29
CA LEU A 119 20.54 12.54 12.28
C LEU A 119 21.08 13.00 13.64
N GLU A 120 20.50 12.54 14.75
CA GLU A 120 20.98 12.80 16.11
C GLU A 120 22.42 12.30 16.31
N LYS A 121 22.70 11.06 15.89
CA LYS A 121 24.06 10.50 15.97
C LYS A 121 25.08 11.31 15.16
N ILE A 122 24.70 11.82 13.98
CA ILE A 122 25.55 12.66 13.15
C ILE A 122 25.89 13.96 13.87
N VAL A 123 24.88 14.63 14.42
CA VAL A 123 25.02 15.94 15.07
C VAL A 123 25.74 15.83 16.42
N GLU A 124 25.62 14.70 17.12
CA GLU A 124 26.32 14.44 18.39
C GLU A 124 27.80 14.04 18.22
N SER A 125 28.27 13.84 16.97
CA SER A 125 29.67 13.56 16.70
C SER A 125 30.58 14.74 17.14
N LYS A 126 31.84 14.44 17.51
CA LYS A 126 32.80 15.47 17.92
C LYS A 126 33.06 16.47 16.79
N GLU A 127 33.12 15.99 15.58
CA GLU A 127 33.39 16.78 14.38
C GLU A 127 32.26 17.77 14.09
N ALA A 128 31.00 17.34 14.32
CA ALA A 128 29.83 18.20 14.12
C ALA A 128 29.73 19.34 15.18
N GLN A 129 30.41 19.22 16.31
CA GLN A 129 30.38 20.27 17.34
C GLN A 129 30.92 21.62 16.87
N MET A 130 31.75 21.65 15.82
CA MET A 130 32.19 22.92 15.20
C MET A 130 31.02 23.70 14.59
N LEU A 131 29.90 23.02 14.28
CA LEU A 131 28.66 23.60 13.76
C LEU A 131 27.59 23.75 14.85
N ALA A 132 27.94 23.65 16.15
CA ALA A 132 26.95 23.66 17.23
C ALA A 132 26.06 24.93 17.22
N HIS A 133 26.58 26.06 16.73
CA HIS A 133 25.80 27.30 16.55
C HIS A 133 24.68 27.20 15.48
N ALA A 134 24.79 26.25 14.54
CA ALA A 134 23.78 26.03 13.52
C ALA A 134 22.63 25.10 13.99
N PHE A 135 22.79 24.45 15.16
CA PHE A 135 21.80 23.52 15.67
C PHE A 135 20.79 24.25 16.57
N GLY A 136 19.60 24.41 16.06
CA GLY A 136 18.47 25.00 16.78
C GLY A 136 17.69 24.01 17.65
N ALA A 137 16.58 24.48 18.17
CA ALA A 137 15.73 23.70 19.06
C ALA A 137 15.12 22.47 18.39
N LYS A 138 15.04 21.36 19.15
CA LYS A 138 14.23 20.20 18.83
C LYS A 138 12.85 20.37 19.48
N SER A 139 11.77 20.14 18.74
CA SER A 139 10.43 20.12 19.30
C SER A 139 9.72 18.81 18.99
N LYS A 140 9.03 18.26 19.99
CA LYS A 140 8.16 17.12 19.86
C LYS A 140 6.75 17.57 20.19
N ARG A 141 5.86 17.61 19.19
CA ARG A 141 4.44 17.92 19.39
C ARG A 141 3.64 16.70 18.92
N ASN A 142 2.73 16.25 19.75
CA ASN A 142 1.72 15.17 19.52
C ASN A 142 1.99 14.30 18.27
N ALA A 143 2.29 13.88 17.46
CA ALA A 143 2.57 13.13 16.25
C ALA A 143 3.51 13.86 15.25
N GLN A 144 4.23 14.88 15.69
CA GLN A 144 5.18 15.61 14.85
C GLN A 144 6.50 15.75 15.57
N PHE A 145 7.60 15.49 14.88
CA PHE A 145 8.95 15.72 15.37
C PHE A 145 9.63 16.74 14.44
N GLU A 146 10.11 17.83 14.98
CA GLU A 146 10.73 18.91 14.22
C GLU A 146 12.11 19.25 14.79
N TRP A 147 13.07 19.45 13.90
CA TRP A 147 14.40 19.95 14.25
C TRP A 147 14.83 21.07 13.31
N LYS A 148 15.37 22.13 13.89
CA LYS A 148 15.91 23.25 13.12
C LYS A 148 17.43 23.14 13.04
N ILE A 149 17.97 23.17 11.85
CA ILE A 149 19.41 23.16 11.56
C ILE A 149 19.68 24.26 10.54
N ASN A 150 20.56 25.21 10.89
CA ASN A 150 20.97 26.33 10.04
C ASN A 150 19.76 27.05 9.37
N GLU A 151 18.76 27.45 10.17
CA GLU A 151 17.47 27.99 9.72
C GLU A 151 16.61 27.05 8.88
N GLY A 152 17.11 25.89 8.44
CA GLY A 152 16.35 24.84 7.81
C GLY A 152 15.50 24.08 8.82
N THR A 153 14.41 23.48 8.35
CA THR A 153 13.49 22.70 9.19
C THR A 153 13.37 21.30 8.66
N ILE A 154 13.62 20.31 9.51
CA ILE A 154 13.39 18.89 9.22
C ILE A 154 12.21 18.44 10.06
N THR A 155 11.15 17.97 9.43
CA THR A 155 9.91 17.56 10.09
C THR A 155 9.57 16.13 9.74
N ALA A 156 9.36 15.26 10.74
CA ALA A 156 8.81 13.92 10.54
C ALA A 156 7.33 13.89 10.89
N ILE A 157 6.55 13.31 10.01
CA ILE A 157 5.10 13.15 10.16
C ILE A 157 4.67 11.71 9.88
N PRO A 158 3.64 11.20 10.58
CA PRO A 158 2.97 9.97 10.18
C PRO A 158 2.00 10.25 9.04
N LEU A 159 1.79 9.27 8.16
CA LEU A 159 0.77 9.34 7.11
C LEU A 159 -0.64 9.02 7.64
N SER A 160 -1.04 9.57 8.76
CA SER A 160 -2.35 9.32 9.33
C SER A 160 -3.27 10.52 9.16
N GLY A 161 -4.30 10.35 8.29
CA GLY A 161 -5.48 11.18 8.24
C GLY A 161 -5.35 12.54 7.53
N GLU A 162 -6.46 13.27 7.48
CA GLU A 162 -6.57 14.61 6.87
C GLU A 162 -5.70 15.69 7.52
N LYS A 163 -5.17 15.42 8.71
CA LYS A 163 -4.35 16.36 9.50
C LYS A 163 -3.01 16.74 8.86
N ILE A 164 -2.57 16.00 7.86
CA ILE A 164 -1.32 16.31 7.14
C ILE A 164 -1.52 17.29 5.98
N ARG A 165 -2.75 17.57 5.57
CA ARG A 165 -3.01 18.61 4.56
C ARG A 165 -2.60 19.98 5.09
N GLY A 166 -1.82 20.72 4.31
CA GLY A 166 -1.35 22.08 4.67
C GLY A 166 0.14 22.20 4.98
N PHE A 167 0.90 21.10 5.06
CA PHE A 167 2.35 21.18 5.10
C PHE A 167 2.90 21.73 3.76
N ARG A 168 4.05 22.38 3.86
CA ARG A 168 4.83 22.88 2.72
C ARG A 168 6.25 22.37 2.88
N ALA A 169 6.78 21.77 1.85
CA ALA A 169 8.15 21.25 1.85
C ALA A 169 8.83 21.53 0.51
N ASN A 170 10.14 21.73 0.55
CA ASN A 170 10.97 21.76 -0.64
C ASN A 170 11.47 20.36 -0.99
N ILE A 171 11.64 19.55 0.05
CA ILE A 171 12.16 18.20 -0.06
C ILE A 171 11.25 17.25 0.70
N LEU A 172 10.86 16.19 0.04
CA LEU A 172 10.04 15.11 0.57
C LEU A 172 10.87 13.83 0.61
N VAL A 173 11.08 13.29 1.81
CA VAL A 173 11.73 12.00 2.02
C VAL A 173 10.67 10.99 2.42
N LEU A 174 10.45 9.98 1.60
CA LEU A 174 9.47 8.92 1.80
C LEU A 174 10.19 7.65 2.24
N ASP A 175 10.10 7.33 3.53
CA ASP A 175 10.69 6.10 4.07
C ASP A 175 9.67 4.97 4.03
N GLU A 176 10.14 3.75 3.72
CA GLU A 176 9.31 2.58 3.45
C GLU A 176 8.22 2.86 2.39
N PHE A 177 8.64 3.40 1.24
CA PHE A 177 7.75 3.81 0.13
C PHE A 177 6.79 2.70 -0.30
N LEU A 178 7.20 1.45 -0.26
CA LEU A 178 6.39 0.25 -0.49
C LEU A 178 5.06 0.26 0.28
N LEU A 179 5.07 0.75 1.53
CA LEU A 179 3.93 0.73 2.43
C LEU A 179 3.05 1.98 2.33
N LEU A 180 3.41 2.94 1.48
CA LEU A 180 2.69 4.19 1.32
C LEU A 180 1.59 4.05 0.26
N PRO A 181 0.32 4.42 0.59
CA PRO A 181 -0.77 4.39 -0.40
C PRO A 181 -0.49 5.34 -1.58
N GLU A 182 -0.70 4.86 -2.79
CA GLU A 182 -0.47 5.63 -4.03
C GLU A 182 -1.24 6.95 -4.03
N ASP A 183 -2.51 6.91 -3.67
CA ASP A 183 -3.36 8.10 -3.61
C ASP A 183 -2.83 9.13 -2.62
N THR A 184 -2.37 8.70 -1.45
CA THR A 184 -1.77 9.61 -0.46
C THR A 184 -0.50 10.28 -1.01
N ILE A 185 0.33 9.54 -1.73
CA ILE A 185 1.52 10.11 -2.37
C ILE A 185 1.11 11.16 -3.39
N LYS A 186 0.23 10.82 -4.33
CA LYS A 186 -0.16 11.68 -5.46
C LYS A 186 -1.02 12.87 -5.05
N THR A 187 -2.00 12.65 -4.15
CA THR A 187 -3.01 13.69 -3.82
C THR A 187 -2.66 14.54 -2.61
N VAL A 188 -1.84 14.04 -1.70
CA VAL A 188 -1.50 14.74 -0.45
C VAL A 188 -0.04 15.18 -0.41
N LEU A 189 0.92 14.25 -0.65
CA LEU A 189 2.34 14.52 -0.45
C LEU A 189 2.97 15.30 -1.61
N MET A 190 2.72 14.90 -2.85
CA MET A 190 3.25 15.60 -4.02
C MET A 190 2.84 17.09 -4.09
N PRO A 191 1.60 17.47 -3.74
CA PRO A 191 1.20 18.88 -3.66
C PRO A 191 2.02 19.73 -2.68
N PHE A 192 2.68 19.15 -1.68
CA PHE A 192 3.56 19.91 -0.77
C PHE A 192 4.78 20.51 -1.48
N LEU A 193 5.21 19.90 -2.59
CA LEU A 193 6.34 20.31 -3.40
C LEU A 193 6.00 21.38 -4.46
N VAL A 194 4.72 21.66 -4.70
CA VAL A 194 4.29 22.54 -5.79
C VAL A 194 4.66 24.00 -5.53
N ALA A 195 4.62 24.45 -4.28
CA ALA A 195 4.93 25.83 -3.95
C ALA A 195 6.44 26.06 -3.91
N PRO A 196 6.98 26.92 -4.76
CA PRO A 196 8.41 27.23 -4.72
C PRO A 196 8.80 27.88 -3.39
N GLN A 197 10.05 27.65 -3.01
CA GLN A 197 10.69 28.36 -1.89
C GLN A 197 10.76 29.85 -2.30
N ASP A 198 10.63 30.75 -1.36
CA ASP A 198 10.84 32.18 -1.55
C ASP A 198 9.97 32.86 -2.63
N MET A 199 8.67 32.51 -2.66
CA MET A 199 7.71 33.12 -3.60
C MET A 199 7.77 34.67 -3.53
N ALA A 200 7.88 35.24 -2.33
CA ALA A 200 7.95 36.69 -2.13
C ALA A 200 9.23 37.30 -2.74
N GLU A 201 10.35 36.58 -2.67
CA GLU A 201 11.61 37.03 -3.25
C GLU A 201 11.57 36.93 -4.78
N ARG A 202 11.01 35.86 -5.33
CA ARG A 202 10.78 35.71 -6.78
C ARG A 202 9.88 36.80 -7.33
N ILE A 203 8.83 37.20 -6.62
CA ILE A 203 7.97 38.32 -7.03
C ILE A 203 8.77 39.62 -7.06
N LYS A 204 9.55 39.95 -6.03
CA LYS A 204 10.39 41.15 -6.00
C LYS A 204 11.42 41.18 -7.15
N ILE A 205 12.06 40.03 -7.43
CA ILE A 205 12.98 39.92 -8.54
C ILE A 205 12.26 40.19 -9.87
N ARG A 206 11.07 39.64 -10.08
CA ARG A 206 10.25 39.90 -11.28
C ARG A 206 9.86 41.36 -11.39
N GLU A 207 9.45 42.00 -10.31
CA GLU A 207 9.15 43.45 -10.30
C GLU A 207 10.36 44.29 -10.68
N MET A 208 11.57 43.94 -10.14
CA MET A 208 12.81 44.63 -10.52
C MET A 208 13.17 44.38 -11.99
N GLU A 209 13.04 43.16 -12.51
CA GLU A 209 13.26 42.84 -13.91
C GLU A 209 12.32 43.61 -14.84
N ASP A 210 11.03 43.67 -14.48
CA ASP A 210 10.03 44.44 -15.22
C ASP A 210 10.38 45.92 -15.30
N ASP A 211 10.89 46.50 -14.21
CA ASP A 211 11.35 47.89 -14.19
C ASP A 211 12.61 48.12 -15.04
N LEU A 212 13.55 47.18 -15.02
CA LEU A 212 14.76 47.24 -15.87
C LEU A 212 14.42 47.11 -17.35
N ILE A 213 13.48 46.25 -17.71
CA ILE A 213 13.01 46.08 -19.08
C ILE A 213 12.28 47.33 -19.55
N LYS A 214 11.40 47.91 -18.76
CA LYS A 214 10.73 49.19 -19.07
C LYS A 214 11.71 50.33 -19.28
N LYS A 215 12.84 50.34 -18.58
CA LYS A 215 13.93 51.33 -18.74
C LYS A 215 14.88 51.00 -19.89
N GLY A 216 14.69 49.91 -20.62
CA GLY A 216 15.55 49.46 -21.69
C GLY A 216 16.93 48.95 -21.25
N GLN A 217 17.12 48.68 -19.98
CA GLN A 217 18.39 48.24 -19.38
C GLN A 217 18.53 46.72 -19.37
N MET A 218 17.48 45.97 -19.64
CA MET A 218 17.42 44.50 -19.67
C MET A 218 16.49 44.06 -20.80
N GLN A 219 16.80 42.92 -21.43
CA GLN A 219 15.91 42.30 -22.42
C GLN A 219 15.10 41.18 -21.78
N GLU A 220 13.93 40.86 -22.33
CA GLU A 220 13.05 39.79 -21.84
C GLU A 220 13.77 38.43 -21.76
N LYS A 221 14.68 38.14 -22.72
CA LYS A 221 15.48 36.91 -22.76
C LYS A 221 16.50 36.77 -21.61
N ASP A 222 16.85 37.88 -20.98
CA ASP A 222 17.88 37.94 -19.93
C ASP A 222 17.26 37.76 -18.54
N ARG A 223 15.94 37.53 -18.44
CA ARG A 223 15.26 37.25 -17.18
C ARG A 223 15.86 36.02 -16.48
N ILE A 224 15.97 36.11 -15.16
CA ILE A 224 16.45 35.01 -14.34
C ILE A 224 15.48 33.82 -14.46
N LYS A 225 16.02 32.69 -14.89
CA LYS A 225 15.27 31.41 -14.87
C LYS A 225 15.33 30.86 -13.47
N PHE A 226 14.20 30.90 -12.76
CA PHE A 226 14.11 30.27 -11.44
C PHE A 226 14.11 28.75 -11.58
N GLU A 227 15.08 28.12 -10.98
CA GLU A 227 15.12 26.67 -10.87
C GLU A 227 14.14 26.21 -9.79
N ASN A 228 13.44 25.12 -10.04
CA ASN A 228 12.64 24.44 -9.05
C ASN A 228 13.52 23.42 -8.30
N ASN A 229 13.84 23.73 -7.06
CA ASN A 229 14.64 22.86 -6.19
C ASN A 229 13.79 21.84 -5.41
N SER A 230 12.54 21.61 -5.82
CA SER A 230 11.69 20.63 -5.19
C SER A 230 12.19 19.21 -5.48
N LYS A 231 12.30 18.38 -4.44
CA LYS A 231 12.88 17.03 -4.53
C LYS A 231 12.02 16.01 -3.83
N MET A 232 11.96 14.80 -4.38
CA MET A 232 11.38 13.64 -3.74
C MET A 232 12.42 12.51 -3.69
N ILE A 233 12.63 11.97 -2.50
CA ILE A 233 13.52 10.84 -2.23
C ILE A 233 12.66 9.70 -1.70
N ALA A 234 12.56 8.61 -2.46
CA ALA A 234 11.85 7.41 -2.10
C ALA A 234 12.82 6.32 -1.63
N LEU A 235 12.64 5.82 -0.43
CA LEU A 235 13.47 4.78 0.18
C LEU A 235 12.61 3.55 0.43
N SER A 236 13.02 2.38 -0.06
CA SER A 236 12.28 1.13 0.12
C SER A 236 13.17 -0.10 -0.02
N SER A 237 12.72 -1.24 0.50
CA SER A 237 13.08 -2.55 -0.02
C SER A 237 12.26 -2.84 -1.28
N ALA A 238 12.60 -3.92 -2.02
CA ALA A 238 11.81 -4.28 -3.19
C ALA A 238 10.42 -4.81 -2.79
N SER A 239 9.51 -4.79 -3.74
CA SER A 239 8.10 -5.18 -3.58
C SER A 239 7.72 -6.32 -4.52
N PHE A 240 6.45 -6.68 -4.47
CA PHE A 240 5.88 -7.44 -5.58
C PHE A 240 5.73 -6.56 -6.83
N SER A 241 5.82 -7.19 -8.01
CA SER A 241 5.75 -6.50 -9.30
C SER A 241 4.38 -5.88 -9.63
N PHE A 242 3.33 -6.21 -8.88
CA PHE A 242 2.00 -5.61 -9.00
C PHE A 242 1.77 -4.42 -8.05
N GLU A 243 2.71 -4.12 -7.15
CA GLU A 243 2.58 -3.03 -6.19
C GLU A 243 3.02 -1.68 -6.76
N ASN A 244 2.56 -0.59 -6.11
CA ASN A 244 2.83 0.79 -6.54
C ASN A 244 4.32 1.11 -6.68
N LEU A 245 5.16 0.60 -5.78
CA LEU A 245 6.60 0.82 -5.86
C LEU A 245 7.17 0.36 -7.21
N TYR A 246 6.80 -0.86 -7.68
CA TYR A 246 7.29 -1.37 -8.96
C TYR A 246 6.74 -0.59 -10.16
N LYS A 247 5.47 -0.15 -10.10
CA LYS A 247 4.90 0.70 -11.15
C LYS A 247 5.68 2.01 -11.25
N THR A 248 5.89 2.69 -10.11
CA THR A 248 6.66 3.94 -10.06
C THR A 248 8.12 3.72 -10.50
N TYR A 249 8.73 2.59 -10.10
CA TYR A 249 10.07 2.21 -10.56
C TYR A 249 10.12 2.11 -12.09
N LYS A 250 9.15 1.42 -12.70
CA LYS A 250 9.06 1.27 -14.17
C LYS A 250 8.83 2.61 -14.87
N GLU A 251 7.95 3.45 -14.34
CA GLU A 251 7.70 4.79 -14.87
C GLU A 251 8.98 5.64 -14.86
N TRP A 252 9.70 5.64 -13.74
CA TRP A 252 10.96 6.38 -13.62
C TRP A 252 12.07 5.80 -14.49
N MET A 253 12.15 4.48 -14.63
CA MET A 253 13.08 3.84 -15.57
C MET A 253 12.79 4.26 -17.01
N ASN A 254 11.52 4.26 -17.41
CA ASN A 254 11.14 4.73 -18.75
C ASN A 254 11.52 6.20 -18.95
N ASN A 255 11.33 7.06 -17.95
CA ASN A 255 11.73 8.46 -18.01
C ASN A 255 13.26 8.64 -18.12
N ILE A 256 14.04 7.77 -17.44
CA ILE A 256 15.51 7.77 -17.54
C ILE A 256 15.98 7.34 -18.94
N TYR A 257 15.28 6.39 -19.58
CA TYR A 257 15.64 5.90 -20.92
C TYR A 257 14.97 6.68 -22.06
N SER A 258 14.05 7.59 -21.79
CA SER A 258 13.47 8.46 -22.82
C SER A 258 14.50 9.47 -23.30
N ASP A 259 14.46 9.82 -24.60
CA ASP A 259 15.37 10.79 -25.21
C ASP A 259 15.02 12.26 -24.87
N GLU A 260 14.10 12.49 -23.93
CA GLU A 260 13.60 13.80 -23.58
C GLU A 260 14.41 14.47 -22.45
N ILE A 261 14.24 15.79 -22.33
CA ILE A 261 14.87 16.68 -21.32
C ILE A 261 14.65 16.18 -19.86
N GLN A 262 13.70 15.28 -19.65
CA GLN A 262 13.36 14.71 -18.33
C GLN A 262 14.38 13.70 -17.77
N GLN A 263 15.26 13.12 -18.60
CA GLN A 263 16.29 12.16 -18.16
C GLN A 263 17.09 12.64 -16.95
N SER A 264 17.46 13.92 -16.95
CA SER A 264 18.30 14.51 -15.90
C SER A 264 17.62 14.63 -14.54
N ASN A 265 16.30 14.47 -14.45
CA ASN A 265 15.55 14.68 -13.22
C ASN A 265 15.41 13.44 -12.34
N TYR A 266 15.66 12.26 -12.90
CA TYR A 266 15.42 10.97 -12.22
C TYR A 266 16.72 10.24 -11.89
N PHE A 267 16.71 9.53 -10.77
CA PHE A 267 17.76 8.61 -10.35
C PHE A 267 17.13 7.39 -9.66
N ILE A 268 17.60 6.21 -10.02
CA ILE A 268 17.23 4.97 -9.37
C ILE A 268 18.50 4.23 -8.98
N SER A 269 18.57 3.79 -7.72
CA SER A 269 19.58 2.89 -7.20
C SER A 269 18.90 1.63 -6.68
N GLN A 270 19.24 0.49 -7.26
CA GLN A 270 18.79 -0.83 -6.79
C GLN A 270 20.01 -1.61 -6.34
N MET A 271 20.00 -2.12 -5.10
CA MET A 271 21.19 -2.72 -4.52
C MET A 271 20.86 -3.84 -3.53
N ALA A 272 21.45 -5.01 -3.78
CA ALA A 272 21.35 -6.16 -2.91
C ALA A 272 22.39 -6.10 -1.76
N PHE A 273 22.19 -6.94 -0.75
CA PHE A 273 23.07 -7.03 0.41
C PHE A 273 24.51 -7.43 0.05
N ASP A 274 24.70 -8.24 -0.97
CA ASP A 274 26.02 -8.73 -1.45
C ASP A 274 26.85 -7.66 -2.17
N SER A 275 26.22 -6.52 -2.48
CA SER A 275 26.90 -5.35 -3.05
C SER A 275 27.50 -4.43 -1.98
N ILE A 276 27.28 -4.73 -0.70
CA ILE A 276 27.82 -3.96 0.43
C ILE A 276 29.19 -4.53 0.80
N PRO A 277 30.17 -3.67 1.18
CA PRO A 277 31.43 -4.15 1.74
C PRO A 277 31.20 -5.12 2.92
N ALA A 278 31.96 -6.21 2.94
CA ALA A 278 31.76 -7.31 3.90
C ALA A 278 31.93 -6.88 5.38
N ASP A 279 32.69 -5.83 5.63
CA ASP A 279 32.89 -5.22 6.95
C ASP A 279 31.70 -4.36 7.42
N MET A 280 30.75 -4.08 6.56
CA MET A 280 29.55 -3.28 6.85
C MET A 280 28.29 -4.10 7.09
N ILE A 281 28.36 -5.43 6.96
CA ILE A 281 27.19 -6.31 7.09
C ILE A 281 27.51 -7.53 7.95
N ASP A 282 26.55 -7.96 8.76
CA ASP A 282 26.68 -9.20 9.54
C ASP A 282 26.25 -10.40 8.70
N SER A 283 27.26 -11.16 8.23
CA SER A 283 27.04 -12.34 7.39
C SER A 283 26.27 -13.45 8.09
N THR A 284 26.37 -13.59 9.42
CA THR A 284 25.66 -14.62 10.18
C THR A 284 24.16 -14.40 10.18
N VAL A 285 23.71 -13.16 10.26
CA VAL A 285 22.28 -12.78 10.16
C VAL A 285 21.75 -13.07 8.76
N ILE A 286 22.57 -12.85 7.74
CA ILE A 286 22.18 -13.13 6.35
C ILE A 286 22.08 -14.64 6.10
N GLU A 287 23.00 -15.42 6.62
CA GLU A 287 22.97 -16.89 6.50
C GLU A 287 21.75 -17.47 7.22
N GLU A 288 21.41 -16.98 8.40
CA GLU A 288 20.19 -17.37 9.09
C GLU A 288 18.94 -17.00 8.30
N ALA A 289 18.89 -15.80 7.71
CA ALA A 289 17.79 -15.38 6.84
C ALA A 289 17.67 -16.25 5.57
N LYS A 290 18.80 -16.77 5.04
CA LYS A 290 18.83 -17.73 3.93
C LYS A 290 18.39 -19.13 4.33
N SER A 291 18.56 -19.55 5.58
CA SER A 291 18.25 -20.91 6.04
C SER A 291 16.76 -21.24 5.92
N GLY A 292 15.89 -20.21 5.88
CA GLY A 292 14.47 -20.33 5.52
C GLY A 292 14.20 -20.66 4.05
N GLY A 293 15.23 -20.87 3.25
CA GLY A 293 15.19 -21.12 1.81
C GLY A 293 15.57 -19.88 1.00
N SER A 294 16.70 -19.95 0.28
CA SER A 294 17.19 -18.84 -0.57
C SER A 294 16.27 -18.51 -1.75
N SER A 295 15.34 -19.41 -2.09
CA SER A 295 14.25 -19.20 -3.04
C SER A 295 13.05 -18.48 -2.42
N ASN A 296 13.10 -18.19 -1.12
CA ASN A 296 12.01 -17.48 -0.46
C ASN A 296 11.86 -16.09 -1.06
N SER A 297 10.71 -15.84 -1.67
CA SER A 297 10.32 -14.56 -2.27
C SER A 297 10.51 -13.37 -1.31
N SER A 298 10.37 -13.59 0.01
CA SER A 298 10.63 -12.58 1.03
C SER A 298 12.11 -12.23 1.14
N PHE A 299 13.01 -13.23 1.11
CA PHE A 299 14.46 -13.00 1.12
C PHE A 299 14.91 -12.24 -0.13
N GLN A 300 14.35 -12.60 -1.28
CA GLN A 300 14.64 -11.93 -2.56
C GLN A 300 14.25 -10.45 -2.51
N ARG A 301 13.08 -10.11 -1.98
CA ARG A 301 12.65 -8.71 -1.87
C ARG A 301 13.42 -7.93 -0.80
N GLU A 302 13.55 -8.52 0.39
CA GLU A 302 14.05 -7.80 1.56
C GLU A 302 15.57 -7.65 1.59
N TYR A 303 16.31 -8.64 1.06
CA TYR A 303 17.78 -8.64 1.10
C TYR A 303 18.40 -8.50 -0.29
N CYS A 304 17.86 -9.16 -1.31
CA CYS A 304 18.40 -9.11 -2.67
C CYS A 304 17.87 -7.92 -3.48
N ALA A 305 16.96 -7.12 -2.93
CA ALA A 305 16.34 -5.98 -3.61
C ALA A 305 15.71 -6.35 -4.97
N GLN A 306 15.21 -7.59 -5.10
CA GLN A 306 14.60 -8.09 -6.33
C GLN A 306 13.08 -7.99 -6.25
N PHE A 307 12.47 -7.42 -7.28
CA PHE A 307 11.03 -7.46 -7.43
C PHE A 307 10.59 -8.87 -7.80
N THR A 308 9.58 -9.39 -7.12
CA THR A 308 9.05 -10.74 -7.34
C THR A 308 7.61 -10.66 -7.84
N ASP A 309 7.22 -11.63 -8.64
CA ASP A 309 5.84 -11.72 -9.16
C ASP A 309 4.88 -12.44 -8.20
N GLY A 310 5.37 -12.87 -7.04
CA GLY A 310 4.60 -13.63 -6.08
C GLY A 310 4.33 -15.08 -6.52
N SER A 311 5.09 -15.61 -7.48
CA SER A 311 4.97 -17.01 -7.92
C SER A 311 5.24 -18.00 -6.80
N ASP A 312 6.06 -17.62 -5.81
CA ASP A 312 6.39 -18.44 -4.64
C ASP A 312 5.42 -18.25 -3.46
N SER A 313 4.48 -17.31 -3.55
CA SER A 313 3.39 -17.20 -2.58
C SER A 313 2.41 -18.35 -2.78
N TYR A 314 1.68 -18.72 -1.72
CA TYR A 314 0.72 -19.82 -1.79
C TYR A 314 -0.30 -19.62 -2.94
N PHE A 315 -0.76 -18.39 -3.11
CA PHE A 315 -1.59 -17.99 -4.26
C PHE A 315 -0.75 -17.15 -5.22
N SER A 316 -0.50 -17.66 -6.41
CA SER A 316 0.28 -16.95 -7.43
C SER A 316 -0.42 -15.67 -7.89
N ALA A 317 0.22 -14.52 -7.67
CA ALA A 317 -0.29 -13.22 -8.12
C ALA A 317 -0.49 -13.17 -9.63
N LYS A 318 0.41 -13.81 -10.41
CA LYS A 318 0.29 -13.91 -11.86
C LYS A 318 -0.97 -14.66 -12.26
N LYS A 319 -1.24 -15.84 -11.66
CA LYS A 319 -2.44 -16.64 -11.97
C LYS A 319 -3.73 -15.89 -11.60
N MET A 320 -3.73 -15.15 -10.47
CA MET A 320 -4.87 -14.29 -10.11
C MET A 320 -5.07 -13.15 -11.10
N TYR A 321 -4.00 -12.57 -11.62
CA TYR A 321 -4.11 -11.59 -12.70
C TYR A 321 -4.67 -12.21 -13.96
N ASP A 322 -4.24 -13.42 -14.34
CA ASP A 322 -4.77 -14.18 -15.49
C ASP A 322 -6.24 -14.59 -15.32
N CYS A 323 -6.75 -14.60 -14.08
CA CYS A 323 -8.16 -14.79 -13.74
C CYS A 323 -8.94 -13.46 -13.64
N THR A 324 -8.34 -12.31 -13.99
CA THR A 324 -9.03 -11.03 -13.99
C THR A 324 -9.63 -10.77 -15.38
N ILE A 325 -10.90 -10.43 -15.42
CA ILE A 325 -11.60 -10.08 -16.65
C ILE A 325 -11.03 -8.75 -17.14
N PRO A 326 -10.59 -8.63 -18.41
CA PRO A 326 -10.05 -7.40 -18.95
C PRO A 326 -11.04 -6.24 -18.87
N ASP A 327 -10.52 -5.03 -18.64
CA ASP A 327 -11.33 -3.81 -18.65
C ASP A 327 -12.03 -3.62 -19.99
N GLY A 328 -13.32 -3.25 -19.93
CA GLY A 328 -14.16 -3.09 -21.13
C GLY A 328 -14.94 -4.34 -21.54
N GLU A 329 -14.69 -5.49 -20.95
CA GLU A 329 -15.51 -6.70 -21.12
C GLU A 329 -16.86 -6.56 -20.39
N LYS A 330 -17.83 -7.43 -20.77
CA LYS A 330 -19.22 -7.31 -20.27
C LYS A 330 -19.37 -7.59 -18.77
N GLN A 331 -18.47 -8.37 -18.18
CA GLN A 331 -18.56 -8.78 -16.78
C GLN A 331 -17.70 -7.88 -15.90
N HIS A 332 -18.32 -6.87 -15.33
CA HIS A 332 -17.71 -5.86 -14.47
C HIS A 332 -18.26 -5.92 -13.03
N THR A 333 -17.73 -5.11 -12.14
CA THR A 333 -18.26 -4.96 -10.77
C THR A 333 -19.73 -4.51 -10.80
N LEU A 334 -20.53 -5.10 -9.92
CA LEU A 334 -21.98 -4.89 -9.88
C LEU A 334 -22.39 -4.19 -8.59
N ILE A 335 -23.24 -3.18 -8.70
CA ILE A 335 -23.98 -2.60 -7.56
C ILE A 335 -25.34 -3.25 -7.35
N LYS A 336 -25.84 -3.97 -8.35
CA LYS A 336 -27.09 -4.70 -8.32
C LYS A 336 -26.97 -5.93 -9.20
N GLY A 337 -27.42 -7.08 -8.68
CA GLY A 337 -27.44 -8.33 -9.42
C GLY A 337 -28.50 -8.35 -10.53
N GLU A 338 -28.30 -9.22 -11.50
CA GLU A 338 -29.27 -9.54 -12.57
C GLU A 338 -30.30 -10.53 -12.03
N SER A 339 -31.54 -10.38 -12.46
CA SER A 339 -32.67 -11.15 -11.90
C SER A 339 -32.67 -12.64 -12.27
N ASP A 340 -32.00 -12.99 -13.35
CA ASP A 340 -31.87 -14.34 -13.90
C ASP A 340 -30.59 -15.08 -13.42
N LYS A 341 -29.73 -14.40 -12.68
CA LYS A 341 -28.50 -14.97 -12.15
C LYS A 341 -28.58 -15.30 -10.65
N GLU A 342 -27.81 -16.26 -10.25
CA GLU A 342 -27.65 -16.71 -8.86
C GLU A 342 -26.34 -16.22 -8.27
N TYR A 343 -26.39 -15.85 -6.99
CA TYR A 343 -25.22 -15.29 -6.27
C TYR A 343 -25.00 -16.00 -4.95
N ILE A 344 -23.75 -15.99 -4.50
CA ILE A 344 -23.36 -16.41 -3.16
C ILE A 344 -22.75 -15.22 -2.43
N LEU A 345 -23.14 -15.02 -1.16
CA LEU A 345 -22.58 -14.01 -0.28
C LEU A 345 -21.72 -14.69 0.80
N ALA A 346 -20.47 -14.26 0.92
CA ALA A 346 -19.59 -14.63 2.01
C ALA A 346 -19.35 -13.45 2.94
N ILE A 347 -19.39 -13.70 4.27
CA ILE A 347 -19.27 -12.67 5.30
C ILE A 347 -18.19 -13.08 6.30
N ASP A 348 -17.25 -12.17 6.58
CA ASP A 348 -16.27 -12.25 7.65
C ASP A 348 -16.45 -11.02 8.57
N PRO A 349 -17.20 -11.18 9.70
CA PRO A 349 -17.58 -10.05 10.52
C PRO A 349 -16.49 -9.64 11.51
N SER A 350 -16.30 -8.35 11.67
CA SER A 350 -15.48 -7.74 12.72
C SER A 350 -16.33 -6.80 13.55
N PHE A 351 -16.38 -7.00 14.86
CA PHE A 351 -17.24 -6.23 15.78
C PHE A 351 -16.53 -5.05 16.44
N SER A 352 -15.33 -4.72 16.02
CA SER A 352 -14.55 -3.63 16.59
C SER A 352 -14.85 -2.30 15.90
N ASN A 353 -15.17 -1.27 16.66
CA ASN A 353 -15.37 0.09 16.16
C ASN A 353 -14.07 0.85 15.86
N SER A 354 -12.89 0.23 16.07
CA SER A 354 -11.61 0.88 15.84
C SER A 354 -11.21 0.89 14.36
N PRO A 355 -10.80 2.02 13.78
CA PRO A 355 -10.26 2.07 12.42
C PRO A 355 -8.99 1.21 12.22
N SER A 356 -8.34 0.80 13.31
CA SER A 356 -7.17 -0.09 13.27
C SER A 356 -7.50 -1.57 13.42
N SER A 357 -8.78 -1.94 13.54
CA SER A 357 -9.24 -3.33 13.63
C SER A 357 -9.18 -4.06 12.30
N ASP A 358 -9.53 -5.35 12.31
CA ASP A 358 -9.80 -6.12 11.11
C ASP A 358 -11.00 -5.53 10.35
N TYR A 359 -11.09 -5.80 9.05
CA TYR A 359 -12.24 -5.37 8.27
C TYR A 359 -13.48 -6.19 8.63
N PHE A 360 -14.61 -5.52 8.64
CA PHE A 360 -15.87 -6.18 8.38
C PHE A 360 -15.97 -6.38 6.87
N ALA A 361 -15.90 -7.63 6.40
CA ALA A 361 -15.78 -7.92 4.98
C ALA A 361 -16.95 -8.75 4.46
N MET A 362 -17.39 -8.44 3.23
CA MET A 362 -18.42 -9.18 2.49
C MET A 362 -17.99 -9.33 1.03
N SER A 363 -18.18 -10.50 0.45
CA SER A 363 -17.89 -10.79 -0.97
C SER A 363 -19.06 -11.44 -1.65
N VAL A 364 -19.44 -10.94 -2.84
CA VAL A 364 -20.52 -11.51 -3.67
C VAL A 364 -19.91 -12.18 -4.88
N LEU A 365 -20.19 -13.47 -5.01
CA LEU A 365 -19.79 -14.27 -6.16
C LEU A 365 -21.00 -14.55 -7.04
N GLU A 366 -20.91 -14.22 -8.33
CA GLU A 366 -21.86 -14.61 -9.35
C GLU A 366 -21.56 -16.04 -9.79
N LEU A 367 -22.56 -16.90 -9.83
CA LEU A 367 -22.40 -18.28 -10.28
C LEU A 367 -22.46 -18.37 -11.80
N ASP A 368 -21.58 -19.19 -12.39
CA ASP A 368 -21.69 -19.53 -13.81
C ASP A 368 -22.80 -20.56 -14.00
N PRO A 369 -23.86 -20.27 -14.79
CA PRO A 369 -24.98 -21.18 -14.95
C PRO A 369 -24.61 -22.44 -15.77
N GLU A 370 -23.55 -22.36 -16.57
CA GLU A 370 -23.18 -23.46 -17.51
C GLU A 370 -22.05 -24.34 -16.94
N LYS A 371 -21.25 -23.80 -15.99
CA LYS A 371 -20.06 -24.48 -15.49
C LYS A 371 -20.10 -24.64 -13.99
N GLU A 372 -20.16 -25.89 -13.54
CA GLU A 372 -20.09 -26.21 -12.12
C GLU A 372 -18.79 -25.69 -11.47
N ASN A 373 -18.89 -25.21 -10.22
CA ASN A 373 -17.78 -24.67 -9.44
C ASN A 373 -17.06 -23.47 -10.10
N HIS A 374 -17.69 -22.80 -11.07
CA HIS A 374 -17.20 -21.55 -11.64
C HIS A 374 -17.98 -20.38 -11.07
N SER A 375 -17.26 -19.32 -10.76
CA SER A 375 -17.84 -18.10 -10.21
C SER A 375 -16.99 -16.87 -10.53
N THR A 376 -17.62 -15.69 -10.43
CA THR A 376 -16.94 -14.40 -10.58
C THR A 376 -17.19 -13.55 -9.35
N LEU A 377 -16.13 -13.01 -8.75
CA LEU A 377 -16.23 -12.00 -7.70
C LEU A 377 -16.68 -10.68 -8.34
N VAL A 378 -17.95 -10.30 -8.14
CA VAL A 378 -18.57 -9.14 -8.80
C VAL A 378 -18.85 -7.98 -7.86
N HIS A 379 -18.80 -8.21 -6.54
CA HIS A 379 -19.04 -7.18 -5.53
C HIS A 379 -18.24 -7.51 -4.26
N ALA A 380 -17.66 -6.49 -3.64
CA ALA A 380 -16.93 -6.64 -2.41
C ALA A 380 -17.13 -5.42 -1.49
N TYR A 381 -17.13 -5.67 -0.19
CA TYR A 381 -17.23 -4.65 0.86
C TYR A 381 -16.20 -4.96 1.93
N ALA A 382 -15.46 -3.95 2.37
CA ALA A 382 -14.52 -4.09 3.46
C ALA A 382 -14.34 -2.74 4.18
N VAL A 383 -14.74 -2.68 5.43
CA VAL A 383 -14.64 -1.46 6.24
C VAL A 383 -14.04 -1.82 7.60
N ALA A 384 -13.00 -1.10 8.02
CA ALA A 384 -12.42 -1.22 9.36
C ALA A 384 -13.13 -0.28 10.33
N GLY A 385 -13.60 -0.80 11.44
CA GLY A 385 -14.44 -0.04 12.37
C GLY A 385 -15.86 0.16 11.82
N GLY A 386 -16.57 1.14 12.37
CA GLY A 386 -17.94 1.43 11.97
C GLY A 386 -18.98 0.90 12.95
N ASP A 387 -20.20 1.44 12.83
CA ASP A 387 -21.32 0.98 13.65
C ASP A 387 -21.90 -0.31 13.04
N LEU A 388 -22.22 -1.28 13.88
CA LEU A 388 -22.90 -2.52 13.48
C LEU A 388 -24.17 -2.24 12.66
N LYS A 389 -24.88 -1.15 12.96
CA LYS A 389 -26.06 -0.72 12.22
C LYS A 389 -25.76 -0.39 10.76
N ASP A 390 -24.58 0.13 10.46
CA ASP A 390 -24.21 0.46 9.07
C ASP A 390 -23.87 -0.81 8.29
N HIS A 391 -23.23 -1.82 8.92
CA HIS A 391 -23.02 -3.13 8.32
C HIS A 391 -24.36 -3.87 8.08
N ILE A 392 -25.34 -3.75 8.99
CA ILE A 392 -26.68 -4.30 8.81
C ILE A 392 -27.41 -3.62 7.64
N LYS A 393 -27.31 -2.30 7.49
CA LYS A 393 -27.86 -1.57 6.34
C LYS A 393 -27.24 -2.05 5.03
N TYR A 394 -25.92 -2.29 5.06
CA TYR A 394 -25.24 -2.79 3.87
C TYR A 394 -25.66 -4.21 3.52
N LEU A 395 -25.78 -5.11 4.49
CA LEU A 395 -26.33 -6.45 4.31
C LEU A 395 -27.75 -6.39 3.74
N TYR A 396 -28.61 -5.52 4.28
CA TYR A 396 -29.96 -5.31 3.75
C TYR A 396 -29.94 -4.87 2.28
N TYR A 397 -29.06 -3.91 1.95
CA TYR A 397 -28.84 -3.50 0.56
C TYR A 397 -28.47 -4.66 -0.34
N LEU A 398 -27.55 -5.52 0.06
CA LEU A 398 -27.13 -6.69 -0.71
C LEU A 398 -28.28 -7.68 -0.89
N VAL A 399 -28.96 -8.08 0.18
CA VAL A 399 -30.07 -9.06 0.13
C VAL A 399 -31.24 -8.55 -0.71
N THR A 400 -31.44 -7.25 -0.80
CA THR A 400 -32.52 -6.67 -1.61
C THR A 400 -32.16 -6.48 -3.07
N ASN A 401 -30.87 -6.39 -3.42
CA ASN A 401 -30.42 -6.14 -4.78
C ASN A 401 -29.80 -7.33 -5.49
N PHE A 402 -29.46 -8.42 -4.78
CA PHE A 402 -28.91 -9.63 -5.36
C PHE A 402 -29.80 -10.85 -5.05
N ASN A 403 -29.85 -11.79 -5.98
CA ASN A 403 -30.59 -13.05 -5.80
C ASN A 403 -29.66 -14.11 -5.19
N PHE A 404 -29.53 -14.10 -3.85
CA PHE A 404 -28.66 -15.06 -3.16
C PHE A 404 -29.28 -16.45 -3.08
N SER A 405 -28.55 -17.45 -3.57
CA SER A 405 -28.86 -18.87 -3.37
C SER A 405 -28.35 -19.35 -2.01
N LEU A 406 -27.28 -18.74 -1.51
CA LEU A 406 -26.63 -19.10 -0.24
C LEU A 406 -25.85 -17.93 0.32
N ILE A 407 -25.89 -17.76 1.63
CA ILE A 407 -24.97 -16.94 2.41
C ILE A 407 -24.07 -17.88 3.22
N ILE A 408 -22.79 -17.56 3.36
CA ILE A 408 -21.86 -18.25 4.25
C ILE A 408 -21.21 -17.25 5.22
N ILE A 409 -21.12 -17.62 6.49
CA ILE A 409 -20.52 -16.80 7.55
C ILE A 409 -19.65 -17.64 8.46
N ASP A 410 -18.58 -17.07 9.01
CA ASP A 410 -17.84 -17.69 10.10
C ASP A 410 -18.76 -17.95 11.31
N ASN A 411 -18.64 -19.14 11.90
CA ASN A 411 -19.44 -19.52 13.07
C ASN A 411 -19.29 -18.55 14.25
N ALA A 412 -18.14 -17.89 14.41
CA ALA A 412 -17.96 -16.87 15.45
C ALA A 412 -18.81 -15.61 15.21
N GLY A 413 -19.20 -15.36 13.95
CA GLY A 413 -19.92 -14.16 13.54
C GLY A 413 -21.45 -14.30 13.42
N TYR A 414 -22.04 -15.43 13.82
CA TYR A 414 -23.48 -15.68 13.64
C TYR A 414 -24.38 -14.63 14.31
N GLN A 415 -23.93 -14.03 15.41
CA GLN A 415 -24.66 -12.97 16.11
C GLN A 415 -24.97 -11.75 15.23
N PHE A 416 -24.18 -11.51 14.20
CA PHE A 416 -24.45 -10.45 13.22
C PHE A 416 -25.75 -10.70 12.45
N ILE A 417 -25.99 -11.95 12.03
CA ILE A 417 -27.21 -12.32 11.31
C ILE A 417 -28.43 -12.26 12.23
N ASP A 418 -28.27 -12.69 13.50
CA ASP A 418 -29.34 -12.57 14.51
C ASP A 418 -29.70 -11.09 14.72
N SER A 419 -28.70 -10.22 14.91
CA SER A 419 -28.91 -8.78 15.06
C SER A 419 -29.52 -8.14 13.81
N ALA A 420 -29.18 -8.62 12.61
CA ALA A 420 -29.79 -8.17 11.38
C ALA A 420 -31.28 -8.55 11.31
N ASN A 421 -31.62 -9.81 11.60
CA ASN A 421 -33.00 -10.30 11.64
C ASN A 421 -33.86 -9.57 12.69
N GLU A 422 -33.28 -9.19 13.83
CA GLU A 422 -33.95 -8.43 14.90
C GLU A 422 -34.10 -6.93 14.58
N SER A 423 -33.35 -6.43 13.61
CA SER A 423 -33.39 -5.01 13.25
C SER A 423 -34.76 -4.60 12.67
N GLU A 424 -35.22 -3.40 13.01
CA GLU A 424 -36.43 -2.80 12.47
C GLU A 424 -36.42 -2.80 10.93
N LEU A 425 -35.27 -2.61 10.32
CA LEU A 425 -35.08 -2.58 8.87
C LEU A 425 -35.47 -3.91 8.21
N PHE A 426 -35.02 -5.03 8.78
CA PHE A 426 -35.32 -6.37 8.28
C PHE A 426 -36.78 -6.77 8.55
N GLN A 427 -37.26 -6.52 9.77
CA GLN A 427 -38.62 -6.86 10.18
C GLN A 427 -39.68 -6.09 9.38
N SER A 428 -39.53 -4.77 9.23
CA SER A 428 -40.48 -3.93 8.49
C SER A 428 -40.57 -4.27 7.01
N ASN A 429 -39.49 -4.81 6.44
CA ASN A 429 -39.43 -5.20 5.02
C ASN A 429 -39.57 -6.71 4.79
N ARG A 430 -39.91 -7.48 5.83
CA ARG A 430 -40.07 -8.94 5.80
C ARG A 430 -38.87 -9.66 5.18
N VAL A 431 -37.66 -9.22 5.53
CA VAL A 431 -36.42 -9.90 5.18
C VAL A 431 -36.03 -10.81 6.35
N ASN A 432 -35.71 -12.06 6.07
CA ASN A 432 -35.29 -13.01 7.08
C ASN A 432 -34.20 -13.93 6.54
N ILE A 433 -33.13 -14.10 7.30
CA ILE A 433 -32.02 -15.00 6.96
C ILE A 433 -32.09 -16.19 7.93
N LYS A 434 -32.26 -17.38 7.39
CA LYS A 434 -32.37 -18.63 8.15
C LYS A 434 -31.06 -19.37 8.18
N PHE A 435 -30.64 -19.75 9.37
CA PHE A 435 -29.44 -20.56 9.52
C PHE A 435 -29.67 -22.01 9.10
N PHE A 436 -28.64 -22.56 8.49
CA PHE A 436 -28.52 -23.96 8.15
C PHE A 436 -27.14 -24.46 8.64
N ASP A 437 -27.11 -25.58 9.36
CA ASP A 437 -25.87 -26.18 9.81
C ASP A 437 -25.43 -27.28 8.84
N PHE A 438 -24.48 -26.94 7.98
CA PHE A 438 -23.92 -27.86 6.99
C PHE A 438 -23.22 -29.07 7.62
N ASN A 439 -22.69 -28.95 8.85
CA ASN A 439 -21.97 -30.03 9.52
C ASN A 439 -22.93 -31.08 10.12
N SER A 440 -24.15 -30.70 10.40
CA SER A 440 -25.18 -31.62 10.94
C SER A 440 -25.93 -32.38 9.86
N ASP A 441 -26.06 -31.80 8.65
CA ASP A 441 -26.79 -32.44 7.54
C ASP A 441 -25.85 -33.12 6.54
N LYS A 442 -25.34 -34.30 6.93
CA LYS A 442 -24.41 -35.07 6.08
C LYS A 442 -24.97 -35.49 4.72
N ASN A 443 -26.29 -35.52 4.58
CA ASN A 443 -26.96 -35.97 3.35
C ASN A 443 -27.59 -34.83 2.55
N GLY A 444 -27.50 -33.59 3.00
CA GLY A 444 -28.07 -32.42 2.33
C GLY A 444 -29.63 -32.40 2.30
N ILE A 445 -30.30 -33.31 3.01
CA ILE A 445 -31.75 -33.45 2.99
C ILE A 445 -32.46 -32.23 3.55
N GLU A 446 -31.97 -31.73 4.67
CA GLU A 446 -32.55 -30.56 5.34
C GLU A 446 -32.36 -29.30 4.50
N TYR A 447 -31.21 -29.15 3.88
CA TYR A 447 -30.95 -28.07 2.91
C TYR A 447 -31.88 -28.12 1.73
N GLN A 448 -32.09 -29.30 1.13
CA GLN A 448 -33.01 -29.46 -0.02
C GLN A 448 -34.46 -29.14 0.36
N LYS A 449 -34.91 -29.53 1.56
CA LYS A 449 -36.21 -29.13 2.09
C LYS A 449 -36.32 -27.61 2.25
N MET A 450 -35.29 -26.95 2.78
CA MET A 450 -35.25 -25.50 2.87
C MET A 450 -35.25 -24.83 1.49
N LEU A 451 -34.45 -25.36 0.55
CA LEU A 451 -34.39 -24.84 -0.81
C LEU A 451 -35.75 -24.96 -1.55
N LEU A 452 -36.45 -26.10 -1.39
CA LEU A 452 -37.77 -26.30 -1.92
C LEU A 452 -38.80 -25.37 -1.27
N ALA A 453 -38.74 -25.17 0.05
CA ALA A 453 -39.59 -24.23 0.75
C ALA A 453 -39.36 -22.79 0.29
N CYS A 454 -38.10 -22.39 0.02
CA CYS A 454 -37.77 -21.07 -0.52
C CYS A 454 -38.26 -20.90 -1.97
N LYS A 455 -38.18 -21.95 -2.80
CA LYS A 455 -38.64 -21.90 -4.20
C LYS A 455 -40.18 -21.89 -4.33
N SER A 456 -40.88 -22.44 -3.36
CA SER A 456 -42.37 -22.49 -3.35
C SER A 456 -43.00 -21.18 -2.87
N GLN A 457 -42.27 -20.29 -2.23
CA GLN A 457 -42.76 -18.99 -1.75
C GLN A 457 -42.37 -17.89 -2.72
N TYR A 458 -43.37 -17.08 -3.14
CA TYR A 458 -43.21 -15.96 -4.07
C TYR A 458 -42.20 -14.86 -3.59
N ASN A 459 -41.77 -14.92 -2.36
CA ASN A 459 -40.93 -13.88 -1.74
C ASN A 459 -39.58 -14.47 -1.34
N LYS A 460 -38.60 -14.44 -2.27
CA LYS A 460 -37.24 -14.94 -2.05
C LYS A 460 -36.49 -14.24 -0.89
N LYS A 461 -36.93 -13.06 -0.48
CA LYS A 461 -36.33 -12.26 0.61
C LYS A 461 -36.66 -12.78 2.01
N GLU A 462 -37.78 -13.49 2.15
CA GLU A 462 -38.23 -13.99 3.44
C GLU A 462 -37.53 -15.27 3.91
N ASN A 463 -36.70 -15.88 3.06
CA ASN A 463 -36.10 -17.18 3.33
C ASN A 463 -34.71 -17.34 2.71
N VAL A 464 -33.81 -16.39 2.95
CA VAL A 464 -32.40 -16.49 2.52
C VAL A 464 -31.71 -17.48 3.46
N ILE A 465 -30.96 -18.44 2.90
CA ILE A 465 -30.28 -19.48 3.68
C ILE A 465 -28.85 -19.04 4.00
N CYS A 466 -28.43 -19.18 5.24
CA CYS A 466 -27.09 -18.87 5.72
C CYS A 466 -26.43 -20.10 6.36
N PHE A 467 -25.22 -20.46 5.90
CA PHE A 467 -24.38 -21.48 6.50
C PHE A 467 -23.45 -20.88 7.55
N LYS A 468 -23.38 -21.54 8.70
CA LYS A 468 -22.36 -21.30 9.72
C LYS A 468 -21.17 -22.21 9.45
N GLN A 469 -20.01 -21.63 9.14
CA GLN A 469 -18.80 -22.40 8.88
C GLN A 469 -17.83 -22.29 10.06
N LEU A 470 -17.52 -23.42 10.68
CA LEU A 470 -16.49 -23.47 11.72
C LEU A 470 -15.09 -23.46 11.10
N PHE A 471 -14.25 -22.56 11.55
CA PHE A 471 -12.85 -22.46 11.12
C PHE A 471 -11.97 -23.47 11.87
N SER A 472 -12.14 -24.75 11.56
CA SER A 472 -11.22 -25.80 12.02
C SER A 472 -9.95 -25.82 11.15
N THR A 473 -8.86 -26.39 11.68
CA THR A 473 -7.60 -26.53 10.92
C THR A 473 -7.77 -27.37 9.65
N THR A 474 -8.63 -28.39 9.69
CA THR A 474 -8.97 -29.23 8.52
C THR A 474 -9.72 -28.40 7.48
N PHE A 475 -10.76 -27.67 7.89
CA PHE A 475 -11.50 -26.79 7.01
C PHE A 475 -10.59 -25.75 6.33
N LEU A 476 -9.76 -25.05 7.12
CA LEU A 476 -8.86 -24.03 6.59
C LEU A 476 -7.91 -24.59 5.52
N ARG A 477 -7.37 -25.81 5.75
CA ARG A 477 -6.55 -26.46 4.75
C ARG A 477 -7.34 -26.77 3.47
N GLU A 478 -8.46 -27.45 3.59
CA GLU A 478 -9.28 -27.90 2.44
C GLU A 478 -9.83 -26.71 1.64
N ALA A 479 -10.29 -25.65 2.32
CA ALA A 479 -10.81 -24.45 1.68
C ALA A 479 -9.71 -23.67 0.94
N ASN A 480 -8.50 -23.60 1.51
CA ASN A 480 -7.36 -22.96 0.84
C ASN A 480 -6.85 -23.78 -0.36
N GLU A 481 -6.75 -25.10 -0.22
CA GLU A 481 -6.42 -26.00 -1.33
C GLU A 481 -7.47 -25.86 -2.47
N HIS A 482 -8.75 -25.75 -2.11
CA HIS A 482 -9.81 -25.56 -3.08
C HIS A 482 -9.75 -24.19 -3.77
N LEU A 483 -9.47 -23.11 -3.03
CA LEU A 483 -9.27 -21.77 -3.59
C LEU A 483 -8.06 -21.76 -4.53
N GLN A 484 -6.95 -22.38 -4.13
CA GLN A 484 -5.75 -22.48 -4.96
C GLN A 484 -6.05 -23.22 -6.28
N ALA A 485 -6.70 -24.39 -6.19
CA ALA A 485 -7.13 -25.15 -7.36
C ALA A 485 -8.11 -24.36 -8.25
N SER A 486 -8.97 -23.55 -7.65
CA SER A 486 -9.92 -22.71 -8.39
C SER A 486 -9.23 -21.60 -9.17
N ILE A 487 -8.18 -21.00 -8.60
CA ILE A 487 -7.32 -20.03 -9.29
C ILE A 487 -6.51 -20.72 -10.40
N ASP A 488 -5.89 -21.86 -10.09
CA ASP A 488 -5.03 -22.60 -11.01
C ASP A 488 -5.78 -23.08 -12.26
N HIS A 489 -7.04 -23.45 -12.09
CA HIS A 489 -7.91 -23.95 -13.17
C HIS A 489 -8.89 -22.90 -13.70
N LYS A 490 -8.71 -21.62 -13.35
CA LYS A 490 -9.57 -20.51 -13.79
C LYS A 490 -11.07 -20.73 -13.51
N ARG A 491 -11.38 -21.30 -12.33
CA ARG A 491 -12.76 -21.49 -11.87
C ARG A 491 -13.29 -20.29 -11.09
N ILE A 492 -12.39 -19.46 -10.55
CA ILE A 492 -12.72 -18.16 -9.97
C ILE A 492 -12.21 -17.04 -10.88
N TRP A 493 -13.08 -16.09 -11.18
CA TRP A 493 -12.76 -14.89 -11.93
C TRP A 493 -12.95 -13.64 -11.07
N PHE A 494 -12.21 -12.61 -11.38
CA PHE A 494 -12.36 -11.28 -10.78
C PHE A 494 -12.94 -10.33 -11.82
N ALA A 495 -14.04 -9.67 -11.49
CA ALA A 495 -14.73 -8.75 -12.39
C ALA A 495 -13.79 -7.63 -12.87
N SER A 496 -14.03 -7.16 -14.09
CA SER A 496 -13.37 -5.97 -14.63
C SER A 496 -13.81 -4.71 -13.88
N ARG A 497 -13.03 -3.65 -13.99
CA ARG A 497 -13.36 -2.36 -13.39
C ARG A 497 -14.59 -1.74 -14.06
N SER A 498 -15.62 -1.44 -13.28
CA SER A 498 -16.80 -0.73 -13.81
C SER A 498 -16.48 0.68 -14.26
N ALA A 499 -15.53 1.35 -13.61
CA ALA A 499 -15.06 2.67 -14.01
C ALA A 499 -14.50 2.69 -15.45
N ALA A 500 -13.94 1.57 -15.91
CA ALA A 500 -13.46 1.41 -17.29
C ALA A 500 -14.60 1.10 -18.29
N CYS A 501 -15.81 0.75 -17.81
CA CYS A 501 -16.97 0.49 -18.62
C CYS A 501 -17.83 1.76 -18.76
N GLY A 502 -17.34 2.76 -19.53
CA GLY A 502 -17.85 4.12 -19.59
C GLY A 502 -19.38 4.23 -19.71
N SER A 503 -20.02 3.43 -20.58
CA SER A 503 -21.48 3.48 -20.76
C SER A 503 -22.28 3.02 -19.53
N TYR A 504 -21.73 2.11 -18.72
CA TYR A 504 -22.36 1.66 -17.46
C TYR A 504 -22.10 2.67 -16.36
N PHE A 505 -20.86 3.10 -16.20
CA PHE A 505 -20.46 4.08 -15.19
C PHE A 505 -21.22 5.40 -15.34
N ASP A 506 -21.32 5.93 -16.56
CA ASP A 506 -22.05 7.16 -16.87
C ASP A 506 -23.55 7.07 -16.52
N LYS A 507 -24.15 5.89 -16.71
CA LYS A 507 -25.57 5.69 -16.38
C LYS A 507 -25.85 5.63 -14.88
N VAL A 508 -24.91 5.18 -14.08
CA VAL A 508 -25.15 4.89 -12.66
C VAL A 508 -24.48 5.86 -11.71
N SER A 509 -23.37 6.51 -12.12
CA SER A 509 -22.55 7.38 -11.26
C SER A 509 -23.32 8.56 -10.67
N ALA A 510 -24.20 9.18 -11.46
CA ALA A 510 -25.00 10.31 -11.00
C ALA A 510 -26.23 9.90 -10.15
N GLN A 511 -26.52 8.60 -10.02
CA GLN A 511 -27.69 8.14 -9.26
C GLN A 511 -27.35 8.11 -7.76
N ALA A 512 -28.22 8.71 -6.93
CA ALA A 512 -28.10 8.61 -5.48
C ALA A 512 -28.19 7.16 -5.00
N VAL A 513 -27.49 6.83 -3.94
CA VAL A 513 -27.62 5.54 -3.27
C VAL A 513 -29.01 5.47 -2.63
N PRO A 514 -29.77 4.37 -2.83
CA PRO A 514 -31.17 4.27 -2.37
C PRO A 514 -31.33 4.37 -0.85
N MET A 515 -30.28 4.10 -0.12
CA MET A 515 -30.16 4.26 1.33
C MET A 515 -28.95 5.13 1.61
N LYS A 516 -28.93 5.86 2.70
CA LYS A 516 -27.71 6.52 3.19
C LYS A 516 -26.71 5.45 3.65
N LEU A 517 -26.11 4.77 2.69
CA LEU A 517 -24.98 3.85 2.89
C LEU A 517 -23.75 4.73 3.10
N MET A 518 -23.55 5.18 4.32
CA MET A 518 -22.34 5.93 4.65
C MET A 518 -21.08 5.08 4.37
N PRO A 519 -20.02 5.62 3.78
CA PRO A 519 -19.81 7.04 3.45
C PRO A 519 -20.17 7.43 2.00
N TYR A 520 -20.91 6.61 1.25
CA TYR A 520 -21.13 6.80 -0.19
C TYR A 520 -22.28 7.77 -0.45
N GLU A 521 -22.05 8.82 -1.21
CA GLU A 521 -23.04 9.83 -1.58
C GLU A 521 -23.81 9.44 -2.84
N ASN A 522 -23.14 8.80 -3.78
CA ASN A 522 -23.71 8.36 -5.04
C ASN A 522 -23.24 6.93 -5.41
N LYS A 523 -23.83 6.37 -6.45
CA LYS A 523 -23.49 5.01 -6.89
C LYS A 523 -22.13 4.92 -7.57
N GLY A 524 -21.58 6.03 -8.10
CA GLY A 524 -20.25 6.08 -8.66
C GLY A 524 -19.19 5.85 -7.57
N ASP A 525 -19.29 6.52 -6.44
CA ASP A 525 -18.39 6.34 -5.30
C ASP A 525 -18.42 4.89 -4.80
N LEU A 526 -19.61 4.29 -4.76
CA LEU A 526 -19.78 2.89 -4.36
C LEU A 526 -19.09 1.92 -5.35
N ILE A 527 -19.17 2.19 -6.64
CA ILE A 527 -18.52 1.37 -7.68
C ILE A 527 -16.99 1.48 -7.56
N GLU A 528 -16.46 2.69 -7.46
CA GLU A 528 -15.01 2.90 -7.32
C GLU A 528 -14.46 2.21 -6.07
N PHE A 529 -15.19 2.29 -4.97
CA PHE A 529 -14.85 1.58 -3.75
C PHE A 529 -14.79 0.05 -3.96
N GLN A 530 -15.76 -0.52 -4.67
CA GLN A 530 -15.77 -1.95 -4.94
C GLN A 530 -14.64 -2.39 -5.85
N ASP A 531 -14.33 -1.62 -6.89
CA ASP A 531 -13.20 -1.86 -7.76
C ASP A 531 -11.89 -1.92 -6.95
N ASP A 532 -11.72 -1.01 -5.98
CA ASP A 532 -10.58 -0.99 -5.08
C ASP A 532 -10.55 -2.20 -4.14
N ILE A 533 -11.69 -2.60 -3.56
CA ILE A 533 -11.74 -3.75 -2.66
C ILE A 533 -11.46 -5.06 -3.41
N ILE A 534 -11.97 -5.24 -4.62
CA ILE A 534 -11.64 -6.41 -5.46
C ILE A 534 -10.14 -6.45 -5.77
N TYR A 535 -9.54 -5.31 -6.07
CA TYR A 535 -8.10 -5.23 -6.26
C TYR A 535 -7.33 -5.60 -4.97
N GLN A 536 -7.76 -5.07 -3.81
CA GLN A 536 -7.18 -5.40 -2.51
C GLN A 536 -7.34 -6.89 -2.16
N THR A 537 -8.45 -7.53 -2.54
CA THR A 537 -8.67 -8.96 -2.34
C THR A 537 -7.57 -9.78 -3.03
N LYS A 538 -7.27 -9.47 -4.30
CA LYS A 538 -6.16 -10.12 -5.03
C LYS A 538 -4.82 -9.91 -4.34
N LYS A 539 -4.57 -8.69 -3.87
CA LYS A 539 -3.35 -8.34 -3.14
C LYS A 539 -3.23 -9.12 -1.82
N GLN A 540 -4.30 -9.22 -1.05
CA GLN A 540 -4.33 -9.98 0.20
C GLN A 540 -4.03 -11.46 -0.05
N CYS A 541 -4.65 -12.09 -1.06
CA CYS A 541 -4.35 -13.46 -1.46
C CYS A 541 -2.87 -13.66 -1.79
N ALA A 542 -2.27 -12.75 -2.57
CA ALA A 542 -0.85 -12.82 -2.93
C ALA A 542 0.12 -12.65 -1.74
N LEU A 543 -0.37 -12.14 -0.60
CA LEU A 543 0.42 -11.96 0.61
C LEU A 543 0.30 -13.14 1.59
N VAL A 544 -0.60 -14.11 1.34
CA VAL A 544 -0.79 -15.26 2.24
C VAL A 544 0.40 -16.20 2.16
N GLU A 545 0.99 -16.45 3.33
CA GLU A 545 2.04 -17.45 3.55
C GLU A 545 1.47 -18.70 4.22
N VAL A 546 2.00 -19.85 3.84
CA VAL A 546 1.71 -21.12 4.52
C VAL A 546 2.86 -21.45 5.47
N LYS A 547 2.54 -21.67 6.73
CA LYS A 547 3.50 -22.13 7.73
C LYS A 547 3.07 -23.50 8.22
N THR A 548 3.96 -24.47 8.10
CA THR A 548 3.75 -25.81 8.64
C THR A 548 4.36 -25.86 10.04
N THR A 549 3.54 -26.17 11.05
CA THR A 549 4.01 -26.36 12.41
C THR A 549 4.78 -27.67 12.54
N ALA A 550 5.59 -27.83 13.61
CA ALA A 550 6.32 -29.07 13.90
C ALA A 550 5.41 -30.33 13.97
N LYS A 551 4.11 -30.15 14.18
CA LYS A 551 3.08 -31.22 14.19
C LYS A 551 2.46 -31.47 12.81
N GLY A 552 2.95 -30.85 11.75
CA GLY A 552 2.42 -30.99 10.39
C GLY A 552 1.15 -30.18 10.09
N THR A 553 0.68 -29.34 11.03
CA THR A 553 -0.49 -28.50 10.81
C THR A 553 -0.12 -27.28 10.00
N GLN A 554 -0.86 -27.02 8.93
CA GLN A 554 -0.68 -25.82 8.09
C GLN A 554 -1.52 -24.66 8.64
N THR A 555 -0.92 -23.48 8.67
CA THR A 555 -1.57 -22.21 8.99
C THR A 555 -1.39 -21.26 7.83
N PHE A 556 -2.48 -20.59 7.45
CA PHE A 556 -2.54 -19.64 6.33
C PHE A 556 -2.67 -18.24 6.89
N ASP A 557 -1.65 -17.42 6.70
CA ASP A 557 -1.61 -16.11 7.36
C ASP A 557 -0.71 -15.12 6.63
N LEU A 558 -0.86 -13.84 6.99
CA LEU A 558 0.03 -12.79 6.50
C LEU A 558 1.42 -12.89 7.16
N PRO A 559 2.49 -12.44 6.49
CA PRO A 559 3.81 -12.27 7.08
C PRO A 559 3.75 -11.49 8.40
N GLN A 560 4.46 -11.96 9.43
CA GLN A 560 4.39 -11.35 10.77
C GLN A 560 4.78 -9.86 10.79
N HIS A 561 5.71 -9.44 9.93
CA HIS A 561 6.15 -8.04 9.87
C HIS A 561 5.04 -7.11 9.38
N LEU A 562 4.10 -7.60 8.56
CA LEU A 562 2.96 -6.84 8.07
C LEU A 562 1.82 -6.72 9.10
N LYS A 563 1.75 -7.66 10.05
CA LYS A 563 0.73 -7.67 11.11
C LYS A 563 1.03 -6.75 12.29
N ARG A 564 2.31 -6.52 12.60
CA ARG A 564 2.76 -5.84 13.83
C ARG A 564 2.52 -4.33 13.86
N SER A 565 1.98 -3.75 12.82
CA SER A 565 1.66 -2.33 12.79
C SER A 565 0.29 -2.09 13.45
N ASN A 566 0.25 -1.40 14.57
CA ASN A 566 -0.98 -0.85 15.17
C ASN A 566 -1.53 0.35 14.37
N SER A 567 -1.13 0.51 13.12
CA SER A 567 -1.57 1.61 12.27
C SER A 567 -2.86 1.26 11.53
N VAL A 568 -3.60 2.27 11.16
CA VAL A 568 -4.78 2.16 10.28
C VAL A 568 -4.44 1.45 8.96
N ASN A 569 -3.19 1.55 8.52
CA ASN A 569 -2.67 0.99 7.27
C ASN A 569 -2.00 -0.38 7.42
N ARG A 570 -2.26 -1.13 8.51
CA ARG A 570 -1.74 -2.50 8.65
C ARG A 570 -2.30 -3.39 7.53
N ALA A 571 -1.52 -4.39 7.13
CA ALA A 571 -2.03 -5.42 6.22
C ALA A 571 -3.11 -6.25 6.91
N ARG A 572 -4.20 -6.51 6.21
CA ARG A 572 -5.36 -7.30 6.64
C ARG A 572 -5.59 -8.45 5.66
N LYS A 573 -6.34 -9.47 6.10
CA LYS A 573 -6.62 -10.66 5.28
C LYS A 573 -8.11 -10.97 5.12
N ASP A 574 -8.99 -10.11 5.61
CA ASP A 574 -10.43 -10.38 5.73
C ASP A 574 -11.11 -10.53 4.36
N ASN A 575 -10.64 -9.79 3.35
CA ASN A 575 -11.14 -9.94 1.98
C ASN A 575 -10.71 -11.28 1.36
N TYR A 576 -9.49 -11.74 1.64
CA TYR A 576 -9.06 -13.07 1.27
C TYR A 576 -9.90 -14.12 1.99
N THR A 577 -10.20 -13.94 3.29
CA THR A 577 -11.05 -14.85 4.05
C THR A 577 -12.45 -14.96 3.44
N THR A 578 -13.08 -13.83 3.07
CA THR A 578 -14.39 -13.87 2.41
C THR A 578 -14.35 -14.49 1.02
N LEU A 579 -13.28 -14.29 0.25
CA LEU A 579 -13.12 -14.97 -1.03
C LEU A 579 -13.00 -16.49 -0.85
N MET A 580 -12.17 -16.93 0.10
CA MET A 580 -11.99 -18.36 0.43
C MET A 580 -13.32 -18.99 0.86
N LEU A 581 -14.06 -18.34 1.76
CA LEU A 581 -15.39 -18.79 2.18
C LEU A 581 -16.37 -18.85 1.01
N GLY A 582 -16.40 -17.82 0.17
CA GLY A 582 -17.30 -17.73 -0.97
C GLY A 582 -17.04 -18.85 -2.00
N VAL A 583 -15.78 -19.08 -2.37
CA VAL A 583 -15.42 -20.16 -3.31
C VAL A 583 -15.71 -21.55 -2.70
N TRP A 584 -15.53 -21.71 -1.40
CA TRP A 584 -15.95 -22.92 -0.70
C TRP A 584 -17.46 -23.11 -0.73
N ALA A 585 -18.23 -22.04 -0.52
CA ALA A 585 -19.69 -22.09 -0.58
C ALA A 585 -20.22 -22.41 -1.99
N VAL A 586 -19.54 -21.98 -3.04
CA VAL A 586 -19.86 -22.36 -4.43
C VAL A 586 -19.78 -23.88 -4.59
N LYS A 587 -18.71 -24.50 -4.09
CA LYS A 587 -18.56 -25.96 -4.08
C LYS A 587 -19.69 -26.63 -3.29
N CYS A 588 -19.93 -26.19 -2.05
CA CYS A 588 -20.99 -26.76 -1.21
C CYS A 588 -22.37 -26.65 -1.87
N TYR A 589 -22.66 -25.50 -2.47
CA TYR A 589 -23.93 -25.29 -3.18
C TYR A 589 -24.11 -26.24 -4.35
N ASN A 590 -23.08 -26.46 -5.18
CA ASN A 590 -23.13 -27.39 -6.29
C ASN A 590 -23.25 -28.84 -5.83
N ASP A 591 -22.52 -29.25 -4.82
CA ASP A 591 -22.62 -30.58 -4.21
C ASP A 591 -24.06 -30.87 -3.72
N LEU A 592 -24.70 -29.89 -3.07
CA LEU A 592 -26.08 -29.99 -2.60
C LEU A 592 -27.09 -29.98 -3.74
N LYS A 593 -26.84 -29.19 -4.82
CA LYS A 593 -27.71 -29.15 -6.00
C LYS A 593 -27.71 -30.49 -6.77
N ASN A 594 -26.58 -31.19 -6.77
CA ASN A 594 -26.37 -32.46 -7.45
C ASN A 594 -26.79 -33.68 -6.64
N THR A 595 -27.06 -33.50 -5.33
CA THR A 595 -27.60 -34.61 -4.50
C THR A 595 -28.96 -35.02 -5.01
N LYS A 596 -29.10 -36.28 -5.48
CA LYS A 596 -30.32 -36.74 -6.16
C LYS A 596 -31.49 -36.81 -5.19
N LEU A 597 -32.63 -36.26 -5.58
CA LEU A 597 -33.94 -36.35 -4.90
C LEU A 597 -34.41 -37.79 -4.63
N GLU A 598 -33.89 -38.77 -5.35
CA GLU A 598 -34.23 -40.20 -5.19
C GLU A 598 -33.90 -40.74 -3.78
N GLN A 599 -32.94 -40.18 -3.07
CA GLN A 599 -32.64 -40.59 -1.69
C GLN A 599 -33.67 -40.06 -0.68
N ILE A 600 -34.45 -39.04 -1.02
CA ILE A 600 -35.48 -38.47 -0.14
C ILE A 600 -36.76 -39.32 -0.12
N ASN A 601 -37.07 -40.01 -1.21
CA ASN A 601 -38.28 -40.79 -1.35
C ASN A 601 -38.24 -42.14 -0.61
N HIS A 602 -37.06 -42.64 -0.26
CA HIS A 602 -36.95 -43.92 0.47
C HIS A 602 -37.16 -43.83 2.00
N THR A 603 -37.26 -42.64 2.57
CA THR A 603 -37.47 -42.43 4.02
C THR A 603 -38.92 -42.14 4.40
N PHE A 604 -39.84 -41.99 3.44
CA PHE A 604 -41.28 -41.81 3.69
C PHE A 604 -42.11 -42.95 3.12
N THR A 605 -41.98 -44.15 3.68
CA THR A 605 -43.06 -45.13 3.67
C THR A 605 -43.92 -44.91 4.92
N PRO A 606 -45.21 -44.50 4.77
CA PRO A 606 -46.11 -44.51 5.91
C PRO A 606 -46.26 -45.96 6.35
N ARG A 607 -45.80 -46.33 7.54
CA ARG A 607 -46.30 -47.53 8.15
C ARG A 607 -47.82 -47.34 8.38
N MET A 608 -48.63 -47.94 7.53
CA MET A 608 -50.03 -48.17 7.86
C MET A 608 -50.05 -49.09 9.11
N LEU A 609 -50.57 -48.56 10.21
CA LEU A 609 -50.98 -49.34 11.36
C LEU A 609 -52.19 -50.19 10.90
N ALA A 610 -51.98 -51.49 10.85
CA ALA A 610 -53.08 -52.46 10.94
C ALA A 610 -53.38 -52.71 12.40
#